data_63bb09b871b20661a1769d4dc7dc86f5
#
_entry.id   63bb09b871b20661a1769d4dc7dc86f5
#
_cell.length_a   1.000
_cell.length_b   1.000
_cell.length_c   1.000
_cell.angle_alpha   90.00
_cell.angle_beta   90.00
_cell.angle_gamma   90.00
#
_symmetry.space_group_name_H-M   'P 1'
#
loop_
_entity.id
_entity.type
_entity.pdbx_description
1 polymer ?
#
loop_
_entity_poly.entity_id
_entity_poly.type
_entity_poly.pdbx_seq_one_letter_code
_entity_poly.pdbx_strand_id
1 'polypeptide(L)'
;MKRFFCIVCVCFLLAACQADRPRPDLSSAQAATQTLTDYFLANPQVEKIFPYLSQCKLAPAAPQAPQQNQAVAATYMCSVEPNDTQRYIAVVSADPNLMGEVDIYKNHAKDAVYIALLDYDKKANRLTGFKLLFNIHTKRVEKQTEVTVEP
;
A
#
# COMPACT_ATOMS: atom_id res chain seq x y z
N MET A 1 -35.64 57.96 9.50
CA MET A 1 -34.61 57.21 10.23
C MET A 1 -34.42 55.86 9.57
N LYS A 2 -33.43 55.72 8.69
CA LYS A 2 -33.15 54.47 7.99
C LYS A 2 -32.06 53.73 8.77
N ARG A 3 -32.42 52.62 9.37
CA ARG A 3 -31.46 51.73 10.04
C ARG A 3 -30.82 50.83 8.98
N PHE A 4 -29.60 51.14 8.64
CA PHE A 4 -28.75 50.23 7.87
C PHE A 4 -28.32 49.08 8.77
N PHE A 5 -28.86 47.92 8.49
CA PHE A 5 -28.37 46.65 9.03
C PHE A 5 -27.12 46.23 8.23
N CYS A 6 -25.98 46.49 8.80
CA CYS A 6 -24.72 45.99 8.29
C CYS A 6 -24.62 44.51 8.63
N ILE A 7 -24.99 43.68 7.67
CA ILE A 7 -24.72 42.22 7.74
C ILE A 7 -23.23 42.05 7.52
N VAL A 8 -22.51 42.01 8.63
CA VAL A 8 -21.12 41.58 8.63
C VAL A 8 -21.12 40.07 8.30
N CYS A 9 -20.87 39.80 7.03
CA CYS A 9 -20.61 38.45 6.55
C CYS A 9 -19.29 38.01 7.19
N VAL A 10 -19.38 37.33 8.34
CA VAL A 10 -18.26 36.62 8.92
C VAL A 10 -18.03 35.39 8.05
N CYS A 11 -17.27 35.59 6.98
CA CYS A 11 -16.62 34.50 6.30
C CYS A 11 -15.62 33.88 7.26
N PHE A 12 -16.07 33.00 8.13
CA PHE A 12 -15.21 32.05 8.76
C PHE A 12 -14.56 31.24 7.64
N LEU A 13 -13.39 31.68 7.24
CA LEU A 13 -12.42 30.83 6.58
C LEU A 13 -12.14 29.67 7.54
N LEU A 14 -12.93 28.62 7.37
CA LEU A 14 -12.53 27.27 7.74
C LEU A 14 -11.31 26.94 6.86
N ALA A 15 -10.17 27.54 7.19
CA ALA A 15 -8.90 26.94 6.92
C ALA A 15 -8.97 25.60 7.67
N ALA A 16 -9.50 24.60 6.99
CA ALA A 16 -9.32 23.22 7.39
C ALA A 16 -7.81 23.07 7.49
N CYS A 17 -7.27 23.19 8.70
CA CYS A 17 -6.01 22.62 9.04
C CYS A 17 -6.12 21.17 8.56
N GLN A 18 -5.58 20.90 7.39
CA GLN A 18 -5.21 19.54 7.04
C GLN A 18 -4.13 19.20 8.06
N ALA A 19 -4.59 18.73 9.22
CA ALA A 19 -3.72 18.13 10.20
C ALA A 19 -2.86 17.16 9.39
N ASP A 20 -1.55 17.34 9.45
CA ASP A 20 -0.60 16.45 8.79
C ASP A 20 -0.96 15.04 9.25
N ARG A 21 -1.70 14.31 8.40
CA ARG A 21 -2.11 12.96 8.73
C ARG A 21 -0.85 12.15 8.91
N PRO A 22 -0.71 11.43 10.01
CA PRO A 22 0.48 10.65 10.24
C PRO A 22 0.66 9.69 9.06
N ARG A 23 1.89 9.60 8.57
CA ARG A 23 2.24 8.60 7.56
C ARG A 23 1.87 7.20 8.06
N PRO A 24 1.52 6.27 7.16
CA PRO A 24 1.32 4.89 7.54
C PRO A 24 2.48 4.39 8.39
N ASP A 25 2.17 3.90 9.58
CA ASP A 25 3.19 3.30 10.43
C ASP A 25 3.48 1.88 9.93
N LEU A 26 4.58 1.71 9.23
CA LEU A 26 5.15 0.41 8.86
C LEU A 26 6.43 0.13 9.64
N SER A 27 6.53 0.61 10.88
CA SER A 27 7.71 0.40 11.72
C SER A 27 7.88 -1.05 12.18
N SER A 28 6.82 -1.87 12.05
CA SER A 28 6.83 -3.26 12.52
C SER A 28 6.12 -4.23 11.57
N ALA A 29 6.51 -5.49 11.61
CA ALA A 29 5.82 -6.56 10.89
C ALA A 29 4.35 -6.68 11.31
N GLN A 30 4.02 -6.35 12.56
CA GLN A 30 2.64 -6.34 13.04
C GLN A 30 1.81 -5.27 12.35
N ALA A 31 2.32 -4.05 12.21
CA ALA A 31 1.65 -2.97 11.50
C ALA A 31 1.46 -3.29 10.01
N ALA A 32 2.46 -3.88 9.36
CA ALA A 32 2.35 -4.36 8.00
C ALA A 32 1.29 -5.47 7.85
N THR A 33 1.25 -6.41 8.78
CA THR A 33 0.24 -7.48 8.80
C THR A 33 -1.17 -6.91 8.98
N GLN A 34 -1.33 -5.94 9.88
CA GLN A 34 -2.61 -5.26 10.05
C GLN A 34 -3.05 -4.55 8.78
N THR A 35 -2.14 -3.86 8.10
CA THR A 35 -2.42 -3.19 6.82
C THR A 35 -2.89 -4.17 5.75
N LEU A 36 -2.22 -5.32 5.63
CA LEU A 36 -2.59 -6.36 4.68
C LEU A 36 -3.97 -6.96 5.04
N THR A 37 -4.23 -7.19 6.31
CA THR A 37 -5.53 -7.67 6.80
C THR A 37 -6.64 -6.67 6.49
N ASP A 38 -6.42 -5.39 6.75
CA ASP A 38 -7.37 -4.32 6.45
C ASP A 38 -7.70 -4.26 4.95
N TYR A 39 -6.69 -4.45 4.10
CA TYR A 39 -6.89 -4.52 2.66
C TYR A 39 -7.79 -5.69 2.26
N PHE A 40 -7.57 -6.88 2.80
CA PHE A 40 -8.40 -8.05 2.50
C PHE A 40 -9.84 -7.89 3.01
N LEU A 41 -10.02 -7.31 4.20
CA LEU A 41 -11.35 -7.02 4.74
C LEU A 41 -12.13 -6.02 3.87
N ALA A 42 -11.45 -5.02 3.33
CA ALA A 42 -12.06 -4.03 2.45
C ALA A 42 -12.32 -4.58 1.03
N ASN A 43 -11.58 -5.60 0.61
CA ASN A 43 -11.60 -6.15 -0.75
C ASN A 43 -11.68 -7.69 -0.73
N PRO A 44 -12.81 -8.29 -0.29
CA PRO A 44 -12.90 -9.75 -0.08
C PRO A 44 -12.68 -10.59 -1.35
N GLN A 45 -12.90 -10.00 -2.53
CA GLN A 45 -12.66 -10.69 -3.81
C GLN A 45 -11.19 -11.10 -4.01
N VAL A 46 -10.28 -10.40 -3.33
CA VAL A 46 -8.84 -10.66 -3.39
C VAL A 46 -8.48 -12.01 -2.77
N GLU A 47 -9.24 -12.50 -1.82
CA GLU A 47 -9.03 -13.81 -1.21
C GLU A 47 -9.02 -14.95 -2.25
N LYS A 48 -9.76 -14.77 -3.34
CA LYS A 48 -9.75 -15.74 -4.47
C LYS A 48 -8.42 -15.73 -5.22
N ILE A 49 -7.72 -14.60 -5.24
CA ILE A 49 -6.45 -14.43 -5.94
C ILE A 49 -5.29 -14.80 -5.01
N PHE A 50 -5.42 -14.51 -3.72
CA PHE A 50 -4.43 -14.82 -2.71
C PHE A 50 -5.05 -15.62 -1.55
N PRO A 51 -5.32 -16.92 -1.74
CA PRO A 51 -6.06 -17.74 -0.76
C PRO A 51 -5.24 -18.10 0.49
N TYR A 52 -3.99 -17.66 0.57
CA TYR A 52 -3.05 -18.08 1.61
C TYR A 52 -2.74 -16.99 2.65
N LEU A 53 -3.64 -15.99 2.81
CA LEU A 53 -3.43 -14.91 3.76
C LEU A 53 -3.19 -15.41 5.19
N SER A 54 -3.93 -16.40 5.63
CA SER A 54 -3.80 -16.98 6.98
C SER A 54 -2.43 -17.63 7.25
N GLN A 55 -1.75 -18.06 6.19
CA GLN A 55 -0.41 -18.65 6.25
C GLN A 55 0.69 -17.61 6.05
N CYS A 56 0.33 -16.40 5.63
CA CYS A 56 1.25 -15.33 5.32
C CYS A 56 1.78 -14.66 6.59
N LYS A 57 3.01 -14.92 6.94
CA LYS A 57 3.71 -14.26 8.04
C LYS A 57 4.69 -13.25 7.45
N LEU A 58 4.30 -11.98 7.51
CA LEU A 58 5.15 -10.90 7.03
C LEU A 58 6.41 -10.78 7.89
N ALA A 59 7.56 -10.75 7.24
CA ALA A 59 8.85 -10.50 7.85
C ALA A 59 9.55 -9.35 7.11
N PRO A 60 10.48 -8.63 7.74
CA PRO A 60 11.26 -7.61 7.06
C PRO A 60 11.95 -8.21 5.84
N ALA A 61 11.77 -7.57 4.68
CA ALA A 61 12.53 -7.93 3.50
C ALA A 61 14.00 -7.58 3.74
N ALA A 62 14.92 -8.43 3.27
CA ALA A 62 16.34 -8.12 3.34
C ALA A 62 16.59 -6.77 2.63
N PRO A 63 17.35 -5.84 3.25
CA PRO A 63 17.63 -4.57 2.62
C PRO A 63 18.33 -4.84 1.27
N GLN A 64 17.73 -4.36 0.20
CA GLN A 64 18.45 -4.21 -1.05
C GLN A 64 19.61 -3.26 -0.76
N ALA A 65 20.79 -3.56 -1.32
CA ALA A 65 22.03 -2.83 -1.04
C ALA A 65 21.77 -1.32 -0.97
N PRO A 66 22.21 -0.62 0.10
CA PRO A 66 21.84 0.77 0.31
C PRO A 66 22.36 1.61 -0.86
N GLN A 67 21.43 2.16 -1.62
CA GLN A 67 21.75 3.29 -2.47
C GLN A 67 22.07 4.44 -1.52
N GLN A 68 23.29 4.96 -1.63
CA GLN A 68 23.79 6.02 -0.76
C GLN A 68 22.75 7.12 -0.61
N ASN A 69 22.39 7.43 0.66
CA ASN A 69 21.54 8.55 1.09
C ASN A 69 20.01 8.42 0.97
N GLN A 70 19.43 7.24 0.79
CA GLN A 70 17.98 7.08 0.98
C GLN A 70 17.70 6.32 2.27
N ALA A 71 16.83 6.90 3.12
CA ALA A 71 16.25 6.15 4.22
C ALA A 71 15.58 4.90 3.64
N VAL A 72 16.03 3.72 4.06
CA VAL A 72 15.45 2.45 3.61
C VAL A 72 14.01 2.43 4.09
N ALA A 73 13.06 2.58 3.17
CA ALA A 73 11.66 2.49 3.51
C ALA A 73 11.33 1.06 3.95
N ALA A 74 10.58 0.94 5.04
CA ALA A 74 10.22 -0.35 5.60
C ALA A 74 9.44 -1.18 4.57
N THR A 75 9.95 -2.37 4.29
CA THR A 75 9.33 -3.34 3.38
C THR A 75 9.25 -4.68 4.07
N TYR A 76 8.08 -5.27 4.02
CA TYR A 76 7.77 -6.57 4.61
C TYR A 76 7.24 -7.50 3.54
N MET A 77 7.61 -8.76 3.63
CA MET A 77 7.14 -9.76 2.67
C MET A 77 6.85 -11.09 3.35
N CYS A 78 5.97 -11.84 2.76
CA CYS A 78 5.82 -13.28 3.02
C CYS A 78 5.82 -14.06 1.72
N SER A 79 6.16 -15.33 1.83
CA SER A 79 6.09 -16.28 0.73
C SER A 79 5.43 -17.56 1.23
N VAL A 80 4.42 -18.03 0.49
CA VAL A 80 3.72 -19.29 0.78
C VAL A 80 3.84 -20.21 -0.42
N GLU A 81 4.35 -21.41 -0.19
CA GLU A 81 4.52 -22.44 -1.21
C GLU A 81 3.54 -23.59 -0.92
N PRO A 82 2.32 -23.57 -1.49
CA PRO A 82 1.32 -24.62 -1.23
C PRO A 82 1.70 -25.96 -1.88
N ASN A 83 2.56 -25.91 -2.89
CA ASN A 83 3.07 -27.07 -3.63
C ASN A 83 4.40 -26.74 -4.32
N ASP A 84 4.99 -27.73 -4.99
CA ASP A 84 6.30 -27.59 -5.64
C ASP A 84 6.31 -26.68 -6.89
N THR A 85 5.13 -26.36 -7.43
CA THR A 85 5.02 -25.63 -8.69
C THR A 85 4.60 -24.17 -8.52
N GLN A 86 4.05 -23.81 -7.36
CA GLN A 86 3.52 -22.46 -7.13
C GLN A 86 4.11 -21.82 -5.88
N ARG A 87 4.32 -20.51 -5.97
CA ARG A 87 4.70 -19.65 -4.84
C ARG A 87 3.85 -18.39 -4.88
N TYR A 88 3.16 -18.13 -3.79
CA TYR A 88 2.44 -16.87 -3.57
C TYR A 88 3.27 -15.92 -2.73
N ILE A 89 3.37 -14.66 -3.15
CA ILE A 89 4.19 -13.64 -2.50
C ILE A 89 3.32 -12.43 -2.20
N ALA A 90 3.31 -11.99 -0.94
CA ALA A 90 2.72 -10.71 -0.57
C ALA A 90 3.83 -9.78 -0.09
N VAL A 91 3.77 -8.54 -0.53
CA VAL A 91 4.70 -7.47 -0.12
C VAL A 91 3.89 -6.27 0.35
N VAL A 92 4.28 -5.71 1.49
CA VAL A 92 3.75 -4.44 2.01
C VAL A 92 4.93 -3.50 2.22
N SER A 93 4.87 -2.33 1.64
CA SER A 93 6.02 -1.41 1.65
C SER A 93 5.59 0.06 1.77
N ALA A 94 6.42 0.84 2.44
CA ALA A 94 6.37 2.30 2.38
C ALA A 94 7.25 2.86 1.24
N ASP A 95 7.93 2.01 0.47
CA ASP A 95 8.81 2.41 -0.62
C ASP A 95 8.03 2.68 -1.91
N PRO A 96 7.98 3.92 -2.39
CA PRO A 96 7.32 4.26 -3.65
C PRO A 96 7.96 3.58 -4.87
N ASN A 97 9.23 3.18 -4.80
CA ASN A 97 9.92 2.50 -5.89
C ASN A 97 9.36 1.10 -6.17
N LEU A 98 8.65 0.50 -5.22
CA LEU A 98 8.00 -0.79 -5.42
C LEU A 98 7.03 -0.78 -6.62
N MET A 99 6.43 0.36 -6.91
CA MET A 99 5.51 0.53 -8.03
C MET A 99 6.20 0.81 -9.36
N GLY A 100 7.46 1.24 -9.33
CA GLY A 100 8.20 1.63 -10.54
C GLY A 100 7.79 2.97 -11.17
N GLU A 101 6.89 3.73 -10.54
CA GLU A 101 6.33 4.97 -11.06
C GLU A 101 6.35 6.06 -9.97
N VAL A 102 7.56 6.45 -9.56
CA VAL A 102 7.78 7.32 -8.38
C VAL A 102 7.07 8.68 -8.49
N ASP A 103 6.97 9.25 -9.67
CA ASP A 103 6.49 10.64 -9.82
C ASP A 103 4.98 10.78 -9.67
N ILE A 104 4.21 9.76 -10.06
CA ILE A 104 2.75 9.79 -9.96
C ILE A 104 2.30 9.65 -8.51
N TYR A 105 3.11 9.03 -7.66
CA TYR A 105 2.73 8.66 -6.28
C TYR A 105 3.21 9.64 -5.22
N LYS A 106 4.14 10.54 -5.53
CA LYS A 106 4.64 11.54 -4.57
C LYS A 106 3.54 12.37 -3.92
N ASN A 107 2.45 12.61 -4.64
CA ASN A 107 1.33 13.41 -4.15
C ASN A 107 0.27 12.58 -3.38
N HIS A 108 0.22 11.26 -3.60
CA HIS A 108 -0.76 10.37 -2.97
C HIS A 108 -0.19 9.63 -1.75
N ALA A 109 1.13 9.58 -1.62
CA ALA A 109 1.84 8.70 -0.71
C ALA A 109 1.75 9.04 0.78
N LYS A 110 1.09 10.13 1.18
CA LYS A 110 1.07 10.52 2.61
C LYS A 110 0.27 9.55 3.48
N ASP A 111 -0.76 8.93 2.92
CA ASP A 111 -1.74 8.09 3.63
C ASP A 111 -1.84 6.68 3.05
N ALA A 112 -0.95 6.31 2.15
CA ALA A 112 -1.04 5.07 1.41
C ALA A 112 0.21 4.21 1.57
N VAL A 113 -0.01 2.91 1.51
CA VAL A 113 1.04 1.89 1.44
C VAL A 113 0.98 1.17 0.11
N TYR A 114 2.11 0.64 -0.31
CA TYR A 114 2.23 -0.18 -1.51
C TYR A 114 2.05 -1.63 -1.11
N ILE A 115 1.17 -2.33 -1.82
CA ILE A 115 0.95 -3.75 -1.66
C ILE A 115 1.20 -4.42 -3.01
N ALA A 116 1.95 -5.51 -3.02
CA ALA A 116 2.05 -6.39 -4.17
C ALA A 116 1.58 -7.79 -3.77
N LEU A 117 0.73 -8.38 -4.60
CA LEU A 117 0.26 -9.75 -4.46
C LEU A 117 0.60 -10.48 -5.75
N LEU A 118 1.48 -11.46 -5.65
CA LEU A 118 2.12 -12.11 -6.78
C LEU A 118 1.95 -13.63 -6.69
N ASP A 119 1.69 -14.25 -7.83
CA ASP A 119 1.68 -15.67 -8.05
C ASP A 119 2.83 -16.05 -8.98
N TYR A 120 3.75 -16.86 -8.51
CA TYR A 120 4.88 -17.36 -9.26
C TYR A 120 4.69 -18.83 -9.61
N ASP A 121 4.45 -19.09 -10.89
CA ASP A 121 4.48 -20.43 -11.47
C ASP A 121 5.94 -20.82 -11.74
N LYS A 122 6.49 -21.68 -10.89
CA LYS A 122 7.88 -22.13 -10.99
C LYS A 122 8.12 -22.97 -12.24
N LYS A 123 7.08 -23.68 -12.71
CA LYS A 123 7.19 -24.56 -13.88
C LYS A 123 7.23 -23.76 -15.18
N ALA A 124 6.39 -22.75 -15.28
CA ALA A 124 6.36 -21.85 -16.43
C ALA A 124 7.41 -20.73 -16.31
N ASN A 125 8.07 -20.58 -15.16
CA ASN A 125 8.93 -19.43 -14.80
C ASN A 125 8.22 -18.10 -15.01
N ARG A 126 6.94 -18.02 -14.68
CA ARG A 126 6.09 -16.86 -14.92
C ARG A 126 5.61 -16.27 -13.60
N LEU A 127 5.75 -14.96 -13.48
CA LEU A 127 5.22 -14.18 -12.36
C LEU A 127 4.01 -13.38 -12.84
N THR A 128 2.89 -13.54 -12.16
CA THR A 128 1.67 -12.77 -12.41
C THR A 128 1.14 -12.17 -11.11
N GLY A 129 0.26 -11.21 -11.20
CA GLY A 129 -0.37 -10.61 -10.05
C GLY A 129 -0.66 -9.14 -10.23
N PHE A 130 -0.61 -8.38 -9.16
CA PHE A 130 -0.79 -6.94 -9.21
C PHE A 130 -0.06 -6.22 -8.09
N LYS A 131 0.25 -4.97 -8.37
CA LYS A 131 0.73 -3.97 -7.41
C LYS A 131 -0.35 -2.93 -7.23
N LEU A 132 -0.53 -2.46 -5.99
CA LEU A 132 -1.55 -1.48 -5.70
C LEU A 132 -1.09 -0.47 -4.66
N LEU A 133 -1.75 0.67 -4.68
CA LEU A 133 -1.66 1.71 -3.67
C LEU A 133 -2.92 1.63 -2.82
N PHE A 134 -2.76 1.32 -1.54
CA PHE A 134 -3.85 1.16 -0.58
C PHE A 134 -3.83 2.29 0.44
N ASN A 135 -4.91 3.06 0.49
CA ASN A 135 -5.07 4.11 1.49
C ASN A 135 -5.55 3.51 2.79
N ILE A 136 -4.74 3.62 3.84
CA ILE A 136 -5.01 2.99 5.14
C ILE A 136 -6.15 3.65 5.91
N HIS A 137 -6.47 4.91 5.62
CA HIS A 137 -7.56 5.63 6.31
C HIS A 137 -8.90 5.41 5.64
N THR A 138 -8.94 5.53 4.32
CA THR A 138 -10.19 5.33 3.55
C THR A 138 -10.48 3.85 3.29
N LYS A 139 -9.52 2.96 3.54
CA LYS A 139 -9.58 1.52 3.22
C LYS A 139 -9.90 1.24 1.76
N ARG A 140 -9.37 2.06 0.86
CA ARG A 140 -9.60 1.96 -0.58
C ARG A 140 -8.31 1.80 -1.37
N VAL A 141 -8.41 1.06 -2.47
CA VAL A 141 -7.36 1.01 -3.48
C VAL A 141 -7.45 2.28 -4.32
N GLU A 142 -6.38 3.05 -4.35
CA GLU A 142 -6.27 4.28 -5.14
C GLU A 142 -5.75 4.02 -6.54
N LYS A 143 -4.87 3.02 -6.69
CA LYS A 143 -4.37 2.56 -7.97
C LYS A 143 -4.03 1.08 -7.92
N GLN A 144 -4.23 0.40 -9.03
CA GLN A 144 -3.85 -0.99 -9.24
C GLN A 144 -3.17 -1.13 -10.61
N THR A 145 -2.07 -1.86 -10.64
CA THR A 145 -1.31 -2.17 -11.86
C THR A 145 -1.09 -3.68 -11.93
N GLU A 146 -1.43 -4.28 -13.04
CA GLU A 146 -1.13 -5.70 -13.30
C GLU A 146 0.36 -5.91 -13.50
N VAL A 147 0.83 -7.05 -13.03
CA VAL A 147 2.22 -7.50 -13.19
C VAL A 147 2.19 -8.80 -13.96
N THR A 148 2.92 -8.83 -15.05
CA THR A 148 3.21 -10.07 -15.79
C THR A 148 4.67 -10.03 -16.19
N VAL A 149 5.45 -11.00 -15.72
CA VAL A 149 6.83 -11.21 -16.13
C VAL A 149 6.93 -12.62 -16.67
N GLU A 150 7.31 -12.72 -17.92
CA GLU A 150 7.57 -13.98 -18.63
C GLU A 150 9.08 -14.18 -18.79
N PRO A 151 9.55 -15.43 -18.94
CA PRO A 151 10.96 -15.74 -19.11
C PRO A 151 11.57 -15.14 -20.37
#